data_ae6005c77e487210fde98e7d0693488d
#
_entry.id   ae6005c77e487210fde98e7d0693488d
#
_cell.length_a   1.000
_cell.length_b   1.000
_cell.length_c   1.000
_cell.angle_alpha   90.00
_cell.angle_beta   90.00
_cell.angle_gamma   90.00
#
_symmetry.space_group_name_H-M   'P 1'
#
loop_
_entity.id
_entity.type
_entity.pdbx_description
1 polymer ?
#
loop_
_entity_poly.entity_id
_entity_poly.type
_entity_poly.pdbx_seq_one_letter_code
_entity_poly.pdbx_strand_id
1 'polypeptide(L)'
;MRENIHYRPILNQFLVHNMKVIGICGLARCGKDSLFLMCRDRLKEMGLNSVRFAFADSLKEECNEILEKYVGISAFTEITSEKEVIRPLLVTYGTHVRRKLNPNCWIDKIQNKVTDNIKDKNIVFVTDVRFENEIDWIHSMGGESIHITRGGIVAPNEEESKNDPILRAKSSHQVKWNDFHEESEEYISNIVDTVLQSIS
;
A
#
# COMPACT_ATOMS: atom_id res chain seq x y z
N MET A 1 9.61 -13.08 33.44
CA MET A 1 9.50 -11.75 34.05
C MET A 1 9.78 -10.71 32.97
N ARG A 2 8.85 -9.78 32.78
CA ARG A 2 8.68 -8.90 31.64
C ARG A 2 9.68 -7.75 31.68
N GLU A 3 10.62 -7.72 30.73
CA GLU A 3 11.47 -6.55 30.47
C GLU A 3 11.19 -5.99 29.06
N ASN A 4 10.04 -5.36 28.86
CA ASN A 4 9.69 -4.73 27.57
C ASN A 4 9.09 -3.33 27.71
N ILE A 5 9.36 -2.63 28.83
CA ILE A 5 8.68 -1.34 29.11
C ILE A 5 9.52 -0.08 28.73
N HIS A 6 10.83 -0.23 28.46
CA HIS A 6 11.72 0.92 28.27
C HIS A 6 11.96 1.36 26.81
N TYR A 7 11.60 0.56 25.81
CA TYR A 7 11.79 0.92 24.39
C TYR A 7 10.63 1.73 23.79
N ARG A 8 9.43 1.67 24.37
CA ARG A 8 8.23 2.35 23.86
C ARG A 8 8.32 3.88 23.73
N PRO A 9 8.89 4.65 24.69
CA PRO A 9 8.92 6.10 24.57
C PRO A 9 9.90 6.61 23.51
N ILE A 10 11.01 5.90 23.31
CA ILE A 10 12.06 6.32 22.36
C ILE A 10 11.59 6.09 20.93
N LEU A 11 10.96 4.95 20.62
CA LEU A 11 10.40 4.64 19.31
C LEU A 11 9.29 5.65 18.93
N ASN A 12 8.40 5.99 19.88
CA ASN A 12 7.37 7.01 19.68
C ASN A 12 7.95 8.40 19.36
N GLN A 13 9.05 8.78 19.99
CA GLN A 13 9.69 10.07 19.77
C GLN A 13 10.37 10.13 18.38
N PHE A 14 10.97 9.05 17.92
CA PHE A 14 11.59 8.93 16.60
C PHE A 14 10.55 8.93 15.48
N LEU A 15 9.48 8.15 15.60
CA LEU A 15 8.38 8.11 14.63
C LEU A 15 7.68 9.48 14.48
N VAL A 16 7.54 10.24 15.56
CA VAL A 16 6.91 11.57 15.54
C VAL A 16 7.78 12.64 14.86
N HIS A 17 9.11 12.49 14.85
CA HIS A 17 10.02 13.48 14.24
C HIS A 17 10.29 13.28 12.75
N ASN A 18 10.10 12.06 12.23
CA ASN A 18 10.35 11.69 10.83
C ASN A 18 9.11 11.09 10.17
N MET A 19 7.99 11.80 10.21
CA MET A 19 6.74 11.32 9.63
C MET A 19 6.90 11.08 8.15
N LYS A 20 6.73 9.83 7.77
CA LYS A 20 7.01 9.35 6.42
C LYS A 20 5.75 8.81 5.75
N VAL A 21 5.75 8.90 4.45
CA VAL A 21 4.87 8.10 3.62
C VAL A 21 5.51 6.72 3.39
N ILE A 22 4.72 5.67 3.48
CA ILE A 22 5.13 4.28 3.31
C ILE A 22 4.41 3.71 2.12
N GLY A 23 5.16 3.35 1.08
CA GLY A 23 4.63 2.65 -0.08
C GLY A 23 4.65 1.13 0.14
N ILE A 24 3.54 0.44 -0.14
CA ILE A 24 3.51 -1.02 -0.12
C ILE A 24 3.30 -1.52 -1.55
N CYS A 25 4.25 -2.33 -2.04
CA CYS A 25 4.23 -2.94 -3.37
C CYS A 25 4.30 -4.47 -3.29
N GLY A 26 4.13 -5.11 -4.42
CA GLY A 26 4.07 -6.57 -4.59
C GLY A 26 2.85 -6.99 -5.40
N LEU A 27 2.83 -8.22 -5.86
CA LEU A 27 1.78 -8.77 -6.72
C LEU A 27 0.39 -8.73 -6.08
N ALA A 28 -0.64 -8.79 -6.89
CA ALA A 28 -2.00 -8.92 -6.39
C ALA A 28 -2.14 -10.13 -5.45
N ARG A 29 -2.89 -9.98 -4.35
CA ARG A 29 -3.13 -11.00 -3.33
C ARG A 29 -1.91 -11.43 -2.50
N CYS A 30 -0.78 -10.73 -2.57
CA CYS A 30 0.39 -11.04 -1.74
C CYS A 30 0.27 -10.59 -0.27
N GLY A 31 -0.81 -9.89 0.12
CA GLY A 31 -1.08 -9.51 1.51
C GLY A 31 -0.75 -8.05 1.87
N LYS A 32 -0.75 -7.14 0.90
CA LYS A 32 -0.49 -5.71 1.13
C LYS A 32 -1.46 -5.06 2.13
N ASP A 33 -2.76 -5.31 1.94
CA ASP A 33 -3.78 -4.76 2.84
C ASP A 33 -3.68 -5.39 4.25
N SER A 34 -3.32 -6.67 4.34
CA SER A 34 -3.11 -7.35 5.62
C SER A 34 -1.93 -6.73 6.38
N LEU A 35 -0.80 -6.46 5.71
CA LEU A 35 0.34 -5.77 6.32
C LEU A 35 -0.08 -4.38 6.83
N PHE A 36 -0.78 -3.61 6.00
CA PHE A 36 -1.28 -2.30 6.43
C PHE A 36 -2.14 -2.39 7.69
N LEU A 37 -3.12 -3.31 7.72
CA LEU A 37 -4.01 -3.47 8.87
C LEU A 37 -3.25 -3.80 10.16
N MET A 38 -2.29 -4.69 10.08
CA MET A 38 -1.43 -5.05 11.22
C MET A 38 -0.57 -3.87 11.69
N CYS A 39 0.06 -3.15 10.76
CA CYS A 39 0.83 -1.93 11.08
C CYS A 39 -0.07 -0.86 11.71
N ARG A 40 -1.28 -0.63 11.17
CA ARG A 40 -2.26 0.31 11.71
C ARG A 40 -2.63 -0.02 13.15
N ASP A 41 -2.94 -1.29 13.42
CA ASP A 41 -3.37 -1.70 14.75
C ASP A 41 -2.22 -1.57 15.75
N ARG A 42 -1.00 -1.91 15.34
CA ARG A 42 0.20 -1.72 16.16
C ARG A 42 0.52 -0.25 16.43
N LEU A 43 0.42 0.61 15.42
CA LEU A 43 0.60 2.06 15.58
C LEU A 43 -0.45 2.66 16.52
N LYS A 44 -1.71 2.21 16.42
CA LYS A 44 -2.78 2.62 17.32
C LYS A 44 -2.49 2.25 18.78
N GLU A 45 -1.95 1.07 19.06
CA GLU A 45 -1.48 0.67 20.40
C GLU A 45 -0.38 1.60 20.93
N MET A 46 0.44 2.16 20.03
CA MET A 46 1.49 3.13 20.35
C MET A 46 0.97 4.56 20.47
N GLY A 47 -0.33 4.80 20.28
CA GLY A 47 -0.95 6.13 20.33
C GLY A 47 -0.69 6.97 19.06
N LEU A 48 -0.32 6.32 17.94
CA LEU A 48 -0.04 6.96 16.66
C LEU A 48 -1.21 6.73 15.69
N ASN A 49 -1.48 7.73 14.85
CA ASN A 49 -2.50 7.64 13.82
C ASN A 49 -1.87 7.25 12.48
N SER A 50 -2.57 6.42 11.73
CA SER A 50 -2.21 6.09 10.36
C SER A 50 -3.40 6.22 9.43
N VAL A 51 -3.11 6.59 8.18
CA VAL A 51 -4.10 6.77 7.12
C VAL A 51 -3.67 5.98 5.89
N ARG A 52 -4.64 5.33 5.23
CA ARG A 52 -4.43 4.59 4.00
C ARG A 52 -4.84 5.41 2.79
N PHE A 53 -4.00 5.41 1.78
CA PHE A 53 -4.33 5.80 0.41
C PHE A 53 -4.07 4.65 -0.55
N ALA A 54 -4.81 4.66 -1.66
CA ALA A 54 -4.55 3.80 -2.79
C ALA A 54 -4.81 4.57 -4.09
N PHE A 55 -3.92 4.42 -5.07
CA PHE A 55 -4.08 5.01 -6.40
C PHE A 55 -5.34 4.49 -7.10
N ALA A 56 -5.64 3.19 -6.87
CA ALA A 56 -6.83 2.56 -7.42
C ALA A 56 -8.15 3.15 -6.88
N ASP A 57 -8.15 3.76 -5.70
CA ASP A 57 -9.37 4.38 -5.17
C ASP A 57 -9.77 5.60 -6.03
N SER A 58 -8.80 6.44 -6.43
CA SER A 58 -9.05 7.56 -7.35
C SER A 58 -9.49 7.10 -8.75
N LEU A 59 -8.94 6.00 -9.25
CA LEU A 59 -9.40 5.38 -10.50
C LEU A 59 -10.86 4.91 -10.39
N LYS A 60 -11.19 4.24 -9.29
CA LYS A 60 -12.57 3.76 -9.04
C LYS A 60 -13.54 4.92 -8.91
N GLU A 61 -13.16 5.99 -8.19
CA GLU A 61 -13.98 7.22 -8.09
C GLU A 61 -14.33 7.78 -9.48
N GLU A 62 -13.36 7.88 -10.40
CA GLU A 62 -13.59 8.38 -11.77
C GLU A 62 -14.51 7.45 -12.59
N CYS A 63 -14.47 6.14 -12.36
CA CYS A 63 -15.24 5.17 -13.13
C CYS A 63 -16.61 4.83 -12.53
N ASN A 64 -16.84 5.13 -11.25
CA ASN A 64 -17.96 4.58 -10.49
C ASN A 64 -19.32 4.97 -11.08
N GLU A 65 -19.50 6.24 -11.43
CA GLU A 65 -20.79 6.71 -11.99
C GLU A 65 -21.16 5.97 -13.27
N ILE A 66 -20.19 5.78 -14.18
CA ILE A 66 -20.41 5.06 -15.44
C ILE A 66 -20.71 3.58 -15.18
N LEU A 67 -19.97 2.96 -14.28
CA LEU A 67 -20.14 1.54 -13.92
C LEU A 67 -21.49 1.31 -13.27
N GLU A 68 -21.89 2.10 -12.28
CA GLU A 68 -23.18 1.95 -11.61
C GLU A 68 -24.33 2.20 -12.60
N LYS A 69 -24.24 3.24 -13.44
CA LYS A 69 -25.32 3.61 -14.34
C LYS A 69 -25.53 2.63 -15.49
N TYR A 70 -24.47 2.11 -16.10
CA TYR A 70 -24.57 1.33 -17.33
C TYR A 70 -24.27 -0.16 -17.16
N VAL A 71 -23.58 -0.56 -16.10
CA VAL A 71 -23.24 -1.96 -15.78
C VAL A 71 -24.03 -2.48 -14.58
N GLY A 72 -24.50 -1.58 -13.71
CA GLY A 72 -25.16 -1.92 -12.46
C GLY A 72 -24.22 -2.47 -11.38
N ILE A 73 -22.91 -2.23 -11.51
CA ILE A 73 -21.88 -2.71 -10.60
C ILE A 73 -21.07 -1.51 -10.10
N SER A 74 -20.93 -1.38 -8.78
CA SER A 74 -20.06 -0.37 -8.21
C SER A 74 -18.58 -0.69 -8.47
N ALA A 75 -17.78 0.34 -8.77
CA ALA A 75 -16.31 0.21 -8.85
C ALA A 75 -15.70 -0.27 -7.53
N PHE A 76 -16.40 -0.08 -6.42
CA PHE A 76 -15.98 -0.47 -5.07
C PHE A 76 -16.55 -1.81 -4.60
N THR A 77 -17.19 -2.57 -5.48
CA THR A 77 -17.74 -3.88 -5.13
C THR A 77 -16.70 -4.78 -4.47
N GLU A 78 -17.12 -5.55 -3.46
CA GLU A 78 -16.30 -6.59 -2.82
C GLU A 78 -16.59 -7.99 -3.36
N ILE A 79 -17.59 -8.15 -4.24
CA ILE A 79 -18.00 -9.41 -4.83
C ILE A 79 -17.00 -9.81 -5.93
N THR A 80 -16.36 -10.97 -5.79
CA THR A 80 -15.30 -11.42 -6.70
C THR A 80 -15.75 -11.52 -8.17
N SER A 81 -16.94 -12.06 -8.43
CA SER A 81 -17.48 -12.17 -9.80
C SER A 81 -17.73 -10.80 -10.43
N GLU A 82 -18.21 -9.83 -9.68
CA GLU A 82 -18.40 -8.46 -10.16
C GLU A 82 -17.06 -7.77 -10.43
N LYS A 83 -16.07 -7.96 -9.53
CA LYS A 83 -14.69 -7.47 -9.75
C LYS A 83 -14.11 -7.99 -11.06
N GLU A 84 -14.36 -9.24 -11.42
CA GLU A 84 -13.89 -9.83 -12.68
C GLU A 84 -14.54 -9.18 -13.90
N VAL A 85 -15.83 -8.82 -13.82
CA VAL A 85 -16.54 -8.13 -14.91
C VAL A 85 -15.99 -6.73 -15.16
N ILE A 86 -15.76 -5.93 -14.10
CA ILE A 86 -15.36 -4.52 -14.26
C ILE A 86 -13.85 -4.31 -14.39
N ARG A 87 -13.03 -5.28 -13.99
CA ARG A 87 -11.55 -5.17 -14.02
C ARG A 87 -10.98 -4.79 -15.39
N PRO A 88 -11.42 -5.39 -16.53
CA PRO A 88 -10.89 -5.01 -17.85
C PRO A 88 -11.09 -3.53 -18.16
N LEU A 89 -12.24 -2.95 -17.80
CA LEU A 89 -12.52 -1.53 -17.99
C LEU A 89 -11.59 -0.67 -17.12
N LEU A 90 -11.47 -0.99 -15.83
CA LEU A 90 -10.61 -0.26 -14.90
C LEU A 90 -9.14 -0.30 -15.34
N VAL A 91 -8.64 -1.45 -15.78
CA VAL A 91 -7.26 -1.58 -16.28
C VAL A 91 -7.07 -0.77 -17.56
N THR A 92 -7.98 -0.90 -18.53
CA THR A 92 -7.90 -0.18 -19.80
C THR A 92 -7.94 1.34 -19.56
N TYR A 93 -8.90 1.81 -18.78
CA TYR A 93 -9.02 3.23 -18.48
C TYR A 93 -7.82 3.74 -17.68
N GLY A 94 -7.49 3.06 -16.60
CA GLY A 94 -6.44 3.50 -15.68
C GLY A 94 -5.05 3.49 -16.31
N THR A 95 -4.72 2.45 -17.07
CA THR A 95 -3.38 2.24 -17.62
C THR A 95 -3.27 2.73 -19.06
N HIS A 96 -4.17 2.26 -19.95
CA HIS A 96 -4.01 2.52 -21.38
C HIS A 96 -4.59 3.86 -21.83
N VAL A 97 -5.41 4.53 -21.00
CA VAL A 97 -5.93 5.87 -21.30
C VAL A 97 -5.28 6.90 -20.39
N ARG A 98 -5.55 6.85 -19.09
CA ARG A 98 -5.13 7.92 -18.16
C ARG A 98 -3.61 8.03 -18.01
N ARG A 99 -2.89 6.92 -17.74
CA ARG A 99 -1.43 6.96 -17.62
C ARG A 99 -0.72 7.23 -18.94
N LYS A 100 -1.31 6.84 -20.06
CA LYS A 100 -0.74 7.15 -21.39
C LYS A 100 -0.77 8.65 -21.69
N LEU A 101 -1.77 9.36 -21.18
CA LEU A 101 -1.88 10.82 -21.31
C LEU A 101 -1.01 11.55 -20.27
N ASN A 102 -1.00 11.05 -19.04
CA ASN A 102 -0.17 11.55 -17.95
C ASN A 102 0.24 10.38 -17.04
N PRO A 103 1.51 9.95 -17.07
CA PRO A 103 2.00 8.85 -16.23
C PRO A 103 1.77 9.06 -14.73
N ASN A 104 1.75 10.32 -14.27
CA ASN A 104 1.59 10.69 -12.87
C ASN A 104 0.14 11.00 -12.48
N CYS A 105 -0.85 10.73 -13.36
CA CYS A 105 -2.25 11.13 -13.14
C CYS A 105 -2.83 10.67 -11.78
N TRP A 106 -2.43 9.50 -11.28
CA TRP A 106 -2.92 8.98 -9.99
C TRP A 106 -2.14 9.57 -8.80
N ILE A 107 -0.86 9.87 -8.97
CA ILE A 107 -0.07 10.62 -8.00
C ILE A 107 -0.68 12.01 -7.81
N ASP A 108 -0.97 12.71 -8.90
CA ASP A 108 -1.55 14.06 -8.90
C ASP A 108 -2.89 14.11 -8.14
N LYS A 109 -3.64 13.00 -8.15
CA LYS A 109 -4.94 12.90 -7.44
C LYS A 109 -4.80 12.82 -5.93
N ILE A 110 -3.76 12.18 -5.44
CA ILE A 110 -3.61 11.92 -3.98
C ILE A 110 -2.54 12.77 -3.30
N GLN A 111 -1.57 13.35 -4.03
CA GLN A 111 -0.39 13.99 -3.45
C GLN A 111 -0.71 15.10 -2.43
N ASN A 112 -1.72 15.92 -2.69
CA ASN A 112 -2.11 16.98 -1.76
C ASN A 112 -2.69 16.39 -0.47
N LYS A 113 -3.58 15.39 -0.60
CA LYS A 113 -4.18 14.69 0.56
C LYS A 113 -3.11 13.99 1.39
N VAL A 114 -2.14 13.34 0.74
CA VAL A 114 -0.99 12.70 1.41
C VAL A 114 -0.15 13.73 2.15
N THR A 115 0.21 14.83 1.48
CA THR A 115 1.00 15.91 2.09
C THR A 115 0.30 16.53 3.31
N ASP A 116 -1.00 16.77 3.23
CA ASP A 116 -1.76 17.35 4.34
C ASP A 116 -1.85 16.38 5.53
N ASN A 117 -2.06 15.08 5.27
CA ASN A 117 -2.03 14.08 6.34
C ASN A 117 -0.66 13.97 7.03
N ILE A 118 0.43 14.12 6.27
CA ILE A 118 1.79 14.16 6.86
C ILE A 118 1.94 15.38 7.77
N LYS A 119 1.46 16.58 7.34
CA LYS A 119 1.48 17.79 8.17
C LYS A 119 0.65 17.62 9.44
N ASP A 120 -0.48 16.90 9.37
CA ASP A 120 -1.36 16.56 10.48
C ASP A 120 -0.79 15.45 11.39
N LYS A 121 0.47 15.08 11.15
CA LYS A 121 1.18 14.06 11.93
C LYS A 121 0.58 12.66 11.84
N ASN A 122 -0.07 12.31 10.75
CA ASN A 122 -0.47 10.94 10.46
C ASN A 122 0.65 10.20 9.72
N ILE A 123 0.83 8.92 10.01
CA ILE A 123 1.66 8.02 9.22
C ILE A 123 0.83 7.58 8.00
N VAL A 124 1.34 7.88 6.80
CA VAL A 124 0.60 7.62 5.58
C VAL A 124 1.08 6.34 4.92
N PHE A 125 0.15 5.44 4.62
CA PHE A 125 0.41 4.24 3.83
C PHE A 125 -0.23 4.36 2.44
N VAL A 126 0.54 4.08 1.38
CA VAL A 126 0.04 3.91 0.01
C VAL A 126 0.15 2.43 -0.34
N THR A 127 -0.99 1.72 -0.35
CA THR A 127 -1.02 0.25 -0.28
C THR A 127 -1.05 -0.47 -1.63
N ASP A 128 -1.01 0.25 -2.75
CA ASP A 128 -1.12 -0.34 -4.09
C ASP A 128 -0.09 0.21 -5.09
N VAL A 129 1.14 0.45 -4.63
CA VAL A 129 2.25 0.88 -5.49
C VAL A 129 2.54 -0.21 -6.53
N ARG A 130 2.41 0.13 -7.82
CA ARG A 130 2.51 -0.81 -8.95
C ARG A 130 3.44 -0.35 -10.06
N PHE A 131 3.83 0.91 -10.09
CA PHE A 131 4.65 1.50 -11.13
C PHE A 131 5.89 2.18 -10.57
N GLU A 132 6.94 2.22 -11.39
CA GLU A 132 8.22 2.80 -11.01
C GLU A 132 8.10 4.28 -10.60
N ASN A 133 7.33 5.08 -11.33
CA ASN A 133 7.10 6.47 -10.98
C ASN A 133 6.38 6.68 -9.63
N GLU A 134 5.57 5.70 -9.21
CA GLU A 134 4.88 5.74 -7.92
C GLU A 134 5.85 5.51 -6.76
N ILE A 135 6.74 4.52 -6.87
CA ILE A 135 7.76 4.26 -5.85
C ILE A 135 8.77 5.42 -5.80
N ASP A 136 9.14 5.98 -6.96
CA ASP A 136 10.04 7.15 -7.03
C ASP A 136 9.40 8.38 -6.37
N TRP A 137 8.10 8.58 -6.55
CA TRP A 137 7.37 9.64 -5.86
C TRP A 137 7.37 9.44 -4.33
N ILE A 138 7.12 8.23 -3.83
CA ILE A 138 7.21 7.91 -2.39
C ILE A 138 8.61 8.30 -1.86
N HIS A 139 9.67 7.86 -2.53
CA HIS A 139 11.04 8.16 -2.12
C HIS A 139 11.37 9.65 -2.20
N SER A 140 10.86 10.37 -3.21
CA SER A 140 11.05 11.82 -3.35
C SER A 140 10.44 12.63 -2.19
N MET A 141 9.44 12.08 -1.53
CA MET A 141 8.83 12.66 -0.32
C MET A 141 9.60 12.29 0.97
N GLY A 142 10.76 11.65 0.87
CA GLY A 142 11.51 11.12 2.01
C GLY A 142 10.87 9.87 2.62
N GLY A 143 9.94 9.25 1.90
CA GLY A 143 9.24 8.03 2.32
C GLY A 143 10.04 6.76 2.08
N GLU A 144 9.55 5.67 2.64
CA GLU A 144 10.10 4.32 2.51
C GLU A 144 9.13 3.43 1.73
N SER A 145 9.67 2.34 1.17
CA SER A 145 8.85 1.38 0.42
C SER A 145 9.12 -0.05 0.87
N ILE A 146 8.06 -0.85 0.89
CA ILE A 146 8.08 -2.24 1.33
C ILE A 146 7.57 -3.11 0.19
N HIS A 147 8.39 -4.03 -0.28
CA HIS A 147 7.97 -5.04 -1.24
C HIS A 147 7.60 -6.33 -0.54
N ILE A 148 6.37 -6.81 -0.79
CA ILE A 148 5.88 -8.07 -0.25
C ILE A 148 5.99 -9.17 -1.29
N THR A 149 6.66 -10.25 -0.92
CA THR A 149 6.67 -11.51 -1.67
C THR A 149 5.94 -12.59 -0.90
N ARG A 150 5.00 -13.28 -1.55
CA ARG A 150 4.31 -14.44 -0.99
C ARG A 150 4.50 -15.65 -1.88
N GLY A 151 4.78 -16.81 -1.29
CA GLY A 151 4.90 -18.08 -2.02
C GLY A 151 3.62 -18.43 -2.78
N GLY A 152 3.75 -19.01 -3.97
CA GLY A 152 2.62 -19.47 -4.80
C GLY A 152 1.82 -18.38 -5.50
N ILE A 153 2.14 -17.09 -5.32
CA ILE A 153 1.47 -15.99 -6.02
C ILE A 153 2.12 -15.75 -7.38
N VAL A 154 1.28 -15.67 -8.40
CA VAL A 154 1.67 -15.39 -9.79
C VAL A 154 1.08 -14.04 -10.21
N ALA A 155 1.82 -13.30 -11.04
CA ALA A 155 1.36 -12.04 -11.58
C ALA A 155 0.06 -12.23 -12.39
N PRO A 156 -1.01 -11.46 -12.13
CA PRO A 156 -2.30 -11.61 -12.80
C PRO A 156 -2.31 -11.10 -14.24
N ASN A 157 -1.29 -10.35 -14.64
CA ASN A 157 -1.15 -9.77 -15.98
C ASN A 157 0.32 -9.45 -16.28
N GLU A 158 0.62 -9.19 -17.56
CA GLU A 158 1.98 -8.86 -18.02
C GLU A 158 2.55 -7.59 -17.39
N GLU A 159 1.72 -6.62 -17.08
CA GLU A 159 2.16 -5.34 -16.54
C GLU A 159 2.68 -5.52 -15.11
N GLU A 160 1.94 -6.20 -14.25
CA GLU A 160 2.43 -6.56 -12.91
C GLU A 160 3.68 -7.46 -13.00
N SER A 161 3.73 -8.38 -13.96
CA SER A 161 4.90 -9.23 -14.17
C SER A 161 6.16 -8.46 -14.55
N LYS A 162 6.02 -7.39 -15.34
CA LYS A 162 7.14 -6.53 -15.76
C LYS A 162 7.58 -5.59 -14.64
N ASN A 163 6.64 -5.01 -13.91
CA ASN A 163 6.92 -4.00 -12.90
C ASN A 163 7.40 -4.60 -11.57
N ASP A 164 6.94 -5.79 -11.18
CA ASP A 164 7.26 -6.38 -9.87
C ASP A 164 8.77 -6.52 -9.60
N PRO A 165 9.61 -7.00 -10.54
CA PRO A 165 11.06 -7.06 -10.33
C PRO A 165 11.69 -5.67 -10.13
N ILE A 166 11.20 -4.64 -10.84
CA ILE A 166 11.69 -3.26 -10.74
C ILE A 166 11.34 -2.70 -9.36
N LEU A 167 10.08 -2.84 -8.95
CA LEU A 167 9.61 -2.39 -7.64
C LEU A 167 10.35 -3.09 -6.51
N ARG A 168 10.58 -4.40 -6.64
CA ARG A 168 11.34 -5.18 -5.68
C ARG A 168 12.77 -4.68 -5.53
N ALA A 169 13.44 -4.38 -6.65
CA ALA A 169 14.81 -3.87 -6.64
C ALA A 169 14.92 -2.46 -6.06
N LYS A 170 13.90 -1.62 -6.23
CA LYS A 170 13.85 -0.24 -5.74
C LYS A 170 13.36 -0.12 -4.29
N SER A 171 12.69 -1.14 -3.78
CA SER A 171 12.09 -1.09 -2.43
C SER A 171 13.15 -1.00 -1.35
N SER A 172 12.92 -0.13 -0.37
CA SER A 172 13.78 0.05 0.80
C SER A 172 13.83 -1.22 1.66
N HIS A 173 12.71 -1.92 1.74
CA HIS A 173 12.55 -3.11 2.57
C HIS A 173 11.84 -4.23 1.80
N GLN A 174 12.15 -5.47 2.17
CA GLN A 174 11.52 -6.65 1.59
C GLN A 174 10.96 -7.54 2.70
N VAL A 175 9.69 -7.89 2.57
CA VAL A 175 8.99 -8.83 3.45
C VAL A 175 8.64 -10.07 2.64
N LYS A 176 8.94 -11.22 3.18
CA LYS A 176 8.54 -12.50 2.61
C LYS A 176 7.73 -13.25 3.64
N TRP A 177 6.52 -13.65 3.25
CA TRP A 177 5.71 -14.59 4.02
C TRP A 177 5.16 -15.70 3.14
N ASN A 178 4.86 -16.83 3.75
CA ASN A 178 4.35 -17.99 3.04
C ASN A 178 2.82 -17.97 3.03
N ASP A 179 2.18 -18.40 4.09
CA ASP A 179 0.73 -18.31 4.24
C ASP A 179 0.40 -17.73 5.63
N PHE A 180 -0.54 -16.77 5.68
CA PHE A 180 -0.99 -16.18 6.95
C PHE A 180 -1.60 -17.21 7.91
N HIS A 181 -2.14 -18.31 7.39
CA HIS A 181 -2.72 -19.38 8.19
C HIS A 181 -1.70 -20.36 8.75
N GLU A 182 -0.48 -20.37 8.19
CA GLU A 182 0.63 -21.23 8.60
C GLU A 182 1.65 -20.52 9.48
N GLU A 183 1.65 -19.16 9.45
CA GLU A 183 2.60 -18.37 10.24
C GLU A 183 2.08 -18.11 11.64
N SER A 184 2.97 -18.19 12.63
CA SER A 184 2.62 -17.89 14.01
C SER A 184 2.35 -16.39 14.21
N GLU A 185 1.48 -16.03 15.15
CA GLU A 185 1.22 -14.64 15.53
C GLU A 185 2.50 -13.91 15.94
N GLU A 186 3.44 -14.61 16.56
CA GLU A 186 4.75 -14.08 16.94
C GLU A 186 5.60 -13.71 15.70
N TYR A 187 5.62 -14.56 14.68
CA TYR A 187 6.34 -14.27 13.43
C TYR A 187 5.77 -13.05 12.71
N ILE A 188 4.45 -12.98 12.62
CA ILE A 188 3.75 -11.84 12.02
C ILE A 188 4.01 -10.54 12.80
N SER A 189 3.94 -10.60 14.14
CA SER A 189 4.25 -9.47 15.01
C SER A 189 5.69 -8.97 14.82
N ASN A 190 6.64 -9.88 14.73
CA ASN A 190 8.05 -9.54 14.50
C ASN A 190 8.26 -8.87 13.13
N ILE A 191 7.56 -9.29 12.08
CA ILE A 191 7.59 -8.61 10.77
C ILE A 191 7.07 -7.18 10.90
N VAL A 192 5.91 -6.99 11.54
CA VAL A 192 5.31 -5.66 11.74
C VAL A 192 6.26 -4.76 12.54
N ASP A 193 6.80 -5.24 13.66
CA ASP A 193 7.73 -4.48 14.48
C ASP A 193 9.02 -4.13 13.70
N THR A 194 9.55 -5.06 12.90
CA THR A 194 10.72 -4.81 12.03
C THR A 194 10.41 -3.73 10.98
N VAL A 195 9.25 -3.81 10.33
CA VAL A 195 8.79 -2.81 9.37
C VAL A 195 8.68 -1.44 10.04
N LEU A 196 8.04 -1.36 11.21
CA LEU A 196 7.87 -0.08 11.92
C LEU A 196 9.19 0.48 12.46
N GLN A 197 10.15 -0.36 12.83
CA GLN A 197 11.50 0.06 13.21
C GLN A 197 12.31 0.58 12.03
N SER A 198 12.16 -0.02 10.86
CA SER A 198 12.90 0.38 9.65
C SER A 198 12.48 1.73 9.09
N ILE A 199 11.27 2.19 9.42
CA ILE A 199 10.70 3.47 8.99
C ILE A 199 10.80 4.57 10.06
N SER A 200 11.33 4.25 11.23
CA SER A 200 11.63 5.21 12.32
C SER A 200 13.05 5.73 12.23
#